data_0d6242a766b538a29ad90c7b115b86a5
#
_entry.id   0d6242a766b538a29ad90c7b115b86a5
#
_cell.length_a   1.000
_cell.length_b   1.000
_cell.length_c   1.000
_cell.angle_alpha   90.00
_cell.angle_beta   90.00
_cell.angle_gamma   90.00
#
_symmetry.space_group_name_H-M   'P 1'
#
loop_
_entity.id
_entity.type
_entity.pdbx_description
1 polymer ?
#
loop_
_entity_poly.entity_id
_entity_poly.type
_entity_poly.pdbx_seq_one_letter_code
_entity_poly.pdbx_strand_id
1 'polypeptide(L)'
;MSLASNMDDRNHIDFDAPATLRKWPSIKNQRASATDRPYLIVDGTLDDCIRQFMAKPMGQHQLYEIHTAPQGELVSAVLSASHIHEIVQLRDFL
;
A
#
# COMPACT_ATOMS: atom_id res chain seq x y z
N MET A 1 -20.44 23.47 6.61
CA MET A 1 -20.97 22.23 6.09
C MET A 1 -20.10 21.69 4.97
N SER A 2 -20.17 22.24 3.79
CA SER A 2 -19.34 21.77 2.68
C SER A 2 -17.85 21.96 2.94
N LEU A 3 -17.47 22.99 3.68
CA LEU A 3 -16.07 23.22 4.00
C LEU A 3 -15.50 22.12 4.87
N ALA A 4 -16.27 21.65 5.84
CA ALA A 4 -15.82 20.55 6.70
C ALA A 4 -15.66 19.28 5.89
N SER A 5 -16.59 18.99 4.99
CA SER A 5 -16.51 17.83 4.12
C SER A 5 -15.28 17.89 3.22
N ASN A 6 -14.97 19.06 2.69
CA ASN A 6 -13.79 19.21 1.82
C ASN A 6 -12.49 19.00 2.58
N MET A 7 -12.42 19.43 3.83
CA MET A 7 -11.24 19.20 4.66
C MET A 7 -11.09 17.73 5.00
N ASP A 8 -12.19 17.08 5.31
CA ASP A 8 -12.18 15.65 5.58
C ASP A 8 -11.71 14.87 4.37
N ASP A 9 -12.16 15.25 3.17
CA ASP A 9 -11.79 14.59 1.93
C ASP A 9 -10.29 14.67 1.67
N ARG A 10 -9.66 15.77 2.04
CA ARG A 10 -8.21 15.92 1.84
C ARG A 10 -7.40 15.00 2.72
N ASN A 11 -7.92 14.65 3.90
CA ASN A 11 -7.23 13.80 4.86
C ASN A 11 -7.80 12.38 4.90
N HIS A 12 -8.78 12.12 4.06
CA HIS A 12 -9.45 10.83 4.05
C HIS A 12 -8.83 9.90 3.00
N ILE A 13 -8.54 8.68 3.43
CA ILE A 13 -8.09 7.62 2.55
C ILE A 13 -9.19 6.56 2.53
N ASP A 14 -9.62 6.19 1.31
CA ASP A 14 -10.60 5.12 1.14
C ASP A 14 -9.90 3.77 1.22
N PHE A 15 -9.95 3.16 2.39
CA PHE A 15 -9.32 1.86 2.62
C PHE A 15 -10.12 0.70 2.02
N ASP A 16 -11.34 0.96 1.56
CA ASP A 16 -12.16 -0.04 0.88
C ASP A 16 -11.96 -0.04 -0.64
N ALA A 17 -11.13 0.87 -1.14
CA ALA A 17 -10.83 0.92 -2.57
C ALA A 17 -10.16 -0.39 -3.02
N PRO A 18 -10.45 -0.84 -4.25
CA PRO A 18 -9.79 -2.03 -4.78
C PRO A 18 -8.28 -1.87 -4.84
N ALA A 19 -7.57 -2.93 -4.50
CA ALA A 19 -6.12 -2.92 -4.49
C ALA A 19 -5.57 -4.33 -4.64
N THR A 20 -4.30 -4.44 -5.03
CA THR A 20 -3.60 -5.71 -5.06
C THR A 20 -2.28 -5.58 -4.32
N LEU A 21 -1.94 -6.60 -3.55
CA LEU A 21 -0.63 -6.74 -2.94
C LEU A 21 0.22 -7.63 -3.84
N ARG A 22 1.41 -7.18 -4.20
CA ARG A 22 2.31 -7.90 -5.08
C ARG A 22 3.67 -8.04 -4.42
N LYS A 23 4.35 -9.14 -4.77
CA LYS A 23 5.68 -9.42 -4.24
C LYS A 23 6.65 -9.60 -5.40
N TRP A 24 7.84 -9.01 -5.26
CA TRP A 24 8.92 -9.21 -6.22
C TRP A 24 9.58 -10.56 -5.97
N PRO A 25 9.95 -11.31 -7.03
CA PRO A 25 10.78 -12.50 -6.86
C PRO A 25 12.05 -12.16 -6.11
N SER A 26 12.46 -13.03 -5.21
CA SER A 26 13.58 -12.72 -4.34
C SER A 26 14.50 -13.89 -4.16
N ILE A 27 15.78 -13.58 -3.89
CA ILE A 27 16.79 -14.53 -3.46
C ILE A 27 17.39 -13.93 -2.20
N LYS A 28 17.37 -14.68 -1.11
CA LYS A 28 17.91 -14.23 0.20
C LYS A 28 17.34 -12.87 0.60
N ASN A 29 16.02 -12.69 0.45
CA ASN A 29 15.29 -11.48 0.81
C ASN A 29 15.68 -10.25 -0.01
N GLN A 30 16.25 -10.45 -1.20
CA GLN A 30 16.56 -9.37 -2.14
C GLN A 30 15.92 -9.69 -3.47
N ARG A 31 15.56 -8.65 -4.23
CA ARG A 31 14.98 -8.85 -5.55
C ARG A 31 15.93 -9.65 -6.42
N ALA A 32 15.40 -10.70 -7.07
CA ALA A 32 16.22 -11.63 -7.84
C ALA A 32 16.75 -11.01 -9.13
N SER A 33 15.94 -10.17 -9.79
CA SER A 33 16.30 -9.59 -11.07
C SER A 33 15.54 -8.29 -11.28
N ALA A 34 16.18 -7.32 -11.91
CA ALA A 34 15.55 -6.05 -12.24
C ALA A 34 14.52 -6.18 -13.36
N THR A 35 14.57 -7.26 -14.14
CA THR A 35 13.64 -7.47 -15.25
C THR A 35 12.40 -8.26 -14.86
N ASP A 36 12.41 -8.88 -13.68
CA ASP A 36 11.26 -9.61 -13.18
C ASP A 36 10.15 -8.66 -12.79
N ARG A 37 8.92 -9.16 -12.80
CA ARG A 37 7.75 -8.40 -12.39
C ARG A 37 7.23 -8.93 -11.06
N PRO A 38 6.61 -8.08 -10.25
CA PRO A 38 6.00 -8.57 -9.02
C PRO A 38 4.78 -9.43 -9.35
N TYR A 39 4.58 -10.48 -8.56
CA TYR A 39 3.44 -11.38 -8.75
C TYR A 39 2.38 -11.15 -7.67
N LEU A 40 1.14 -11.47 -8.02
CA LEU A 40 -0.02 -11.23 -7.18
C LEU A 40 -0.01 -12.10 -5.94
N ILE A 41 -0.21 -11.48 -4.79
CA ILE A 41 -0.35 -12.16 -3.49
C ILE A 41 -1.79 -12.05 -2.99
N VAL A 42 -2.35 -10.83 -3.02
CA VAL A 42 -3.69 -10.55 -2.51
C VAL A 42 -4.41 -9.65 -3.51
N ASP A 43 -5.66 -9.99 -3.79
CA ASP A 43 -6.54 -9.17 -4.59
C ASP A 43 -7.77 -8.87 -3.72
N GLY A 44 -7.91 -7.63 -3.29
CA GLY A 44 -8.98 -7.25 -2.39
C GLY A 44 -9.06 -5.74 -2.23
N THR A 45 -9.23 -5.29 -0.99
CA THR A 45 -9.26 -3.86 -0.70
C THR A 45 -7.87 -3.38 -0.29
N LEU A 46 -7.71 -2.06 -0.28
CA LEU A 46 -6.48 -1.45 0.24
C LEU A 46 -6.23 -1.90 1.68
N ASP A 47 -7.28 -1.96 2.51
CA ASP A 47 -7.16 -2.43 3.89
C ASP A 47 -6.67 -3.88 3.94
N ASP A 48 -7.23 -4.76 3.13
CA ASP A 48 -6.80 -6.15 3.06
C ASP A 48 -5.33 -6.25 2.71
N CYS A 49 -4.90 -5.49 1.72
CA CYS A 49 -3.51 -5.50 1.26
C CYS A 49 -2.56 -4.99 2.34
N ILE A 50 -2.94 -3.91 3.02
CA ILE A 50 -2.13 -3.34 4.10
C ILE A 50 -2.00 -4.35 5.25
N ARG A 51 -3.10 -4.99 5.65
CA ARG A 51 -3.06 -5.96 6.73
C ARG A 51 -2.18 -7.15 6.39
N GLN A 52 -2.27 -7.65 5.17
CA GLN A 52 -1.43 -8.76 4.72
C GLN A 52 0.04 -8.34 4.64
N PHE A 53 0.30 -7.13 4.15
CA PHE A 53 1.65 -6.60 4.11
C PHE A 53 2.26 -6.49 5.51
N MET A 54 1.50 -5.92 6.45
CA MET A 54 2.00 -5.73 7.81
C MET A 54 2.23 -7.04 8.55
N ALA A 55 1.59 -8.12 8.12
CA ALA A 55 1.80 -9.46 8.70
C ALA A 55 3.10 -10.12 8.22
N LYS A 56 3.75 -9.57 7.19
CA LYS A 56 5.00 -10.14 6.68
C LYS A 56 6.17 -9.73 7.56
N PRO A 57 7.24 -10.54 7.62
CA PRO A 57 8.44 -10.16 8.37
C PRO A 57 8.97 -8.80 7.92
N MET A 58 9.40 -7.98 8.87
CA MET A 58 9.86 -6.63 8.58
C MET A 58 10.99 -6.62 7.55
N GLY A 59 11.91 -7.57 7.64
CA GLY A 59 13.03 -7.66 6.70
C GLY A 59 12.66 -7.99 5.28
N GLN A 60 11.38 -8.36 5.04
CA GLN A 60 10.89 -8.68 3.70
C GLN A 60 9.99 -7.59 3.12
N HIS A 61 9.67 -6.54 3.89
CA HIS A 61 8.72 -5.51 3.44
C HIS A 61 9.15 -4.87 2.12
N GLN A 62 10.42 -4.66 1.89
CA GLN A 62 10.91 -4.04 0.66
C GLN A 62 10.64 -4.88 -0.60
N LEU A 63 10.23 -6.14 -0.44
CA LEU A 63 9.90 -7.02 -1.57
C LEU A 63 8.46 -6.85 -2.02
N TYR A 64 7.64 -6.15 -1.26
CA TYR A 64 6.21 -6.02 -1.52
C TYR A 64 5.85 -4.62 -1.99
N GLU A 65 4.77 -4.55 -2.74
CA GLU A 65 4.18 -3.27 -3.12
C GLU A 65 2.68 -3.46 -3.29
N ILE A 66 1.93 -2.36 -3.16
CA ILE A 66 0.48 -2.38 -3.35
C ILE A 66 0.17 -1.55 -4.58
N HIS A 67 -0.67 -2.10 -5.46
CA HIS A 67 -1.17 -1.41 -6.64
C HIS A 67 -2.63 -1.06 -6.39
N THR A 68 -2.98 0.20 -6.59
CA THR A 68 -4.33 0.69 -6.33
C THR A 68 -4.60 1.93 -7.18
N ALA A 69 -5.84 2.41 -7.17
CA ALA A 69 -6.15 3.68 -7.79
C ALA A 69 -5.61 4.84 -6.95
N PRO A 70 -4.98 5.85 -7.55
CA PRO A 70 -4.48 6.99 -6.78
C PRO A 70 -5.62 7.72 -6.04
N GLN A 71 -5.30 8.25 -4.87
CA GLN A 71 -6.25 9.04 -4.08
C GLN A 71 -5.58 10.35 -3.67
N GLY A 72 -5.74 11.36 -4.50
CA GLY A 72 -5.14 12.66 -4.25
C GLY A 72 -3.63 12.56 -4.07
N GLU A 73 -3.10 13.26 -3.08
CA GLU A 73 -1.67 13.27 -2.81
C GLU A 73 -1.25 12.20 -1.81
N LEU A 74 -2.22 11.56 -1.14
CA LEU A 74 -1.93 10.62 -0.06
C LEU A 74 -1.66 9.20 -0.55
N VAL A 75 -2.30 8.80 -1.65
CA VAL A 75 -2.20 7.44 -2.18
C VAL A 75 -1.81 7.49 -3.65
N SER A 76 -0.64 6.99 -3.98
CA SER A 76 -0.22 6.86 -5.37
C SER A 76 -0.61 5.49 -5.93
N ALA A 77 -0.51 5.34 -7.25
CA ALA A 77 -0.92 4.10 -7.92
C ALA A 77 -0.11 2.89 -7.47
N VAL A 78 1.15 3.11 -7.12
CA VAL A 78 2.04 2.05 -6.62
C VAL A 78 2.60 2.51 -5.29
N LEU A 79 2.35 1.72 -4.25
CA LEU A 79 2.78 2.02 -2.90
C LEU A 79 3.96 1.12 -2.53
N SER A 80 5.12 1.75 -2.32
CA SER A 80 6.30 1.05 -1.83
C SER A 80 6.17 0.75 -0.34
N ALA A 81 7.07 -0.04 0.21
CA ALA A 81 7.06 -0.37 1.63
C ALA A 81 7.06 0.89 2.51
N SER A 82 7.92 1.86 2.21
CA SER A 82 7.99 3.08 3.01
C SER A 82 6.69 3.88 2.93
N HIS A 83 6.08 3.94 1.76
CA HIS A 83 4.81 4.64 1.57
C HIS A 83 3.67 3.95 2.34
N ILE A 84 3.66 2.61 2.32
CA ILE A 84 2.66 1.85 3.07
C ILE A 84 2.80 2.13 4.58
N HIS A 85 4.04 2.15 5.08
CA HIS A 85 4.29 2.47 6.49
C HIS A 85 3.80 3.88 6.85
N GLU A 86 4.00 4.85 5.96
CA GLU A 86 3.51 6.21 6.17
C GLU A 86 1.98 6.24 6.26
N ILE A 87 1.30 5.52 5.37
CA ILE A 87 -0.15 5.45 5.36
C ILE A 87 -0.68 4.82 6.65
N VAL A 88 -0.01 3.77 7.12
CA VAL A 88 -0.38 3.13 8.39
C VAL A 88 -0.26 4.11 9.55
N GLN A 89 0.82 4.89 9.58
CA GLN A 89 1.01 5.92 10.61
C GLN A 89 -0.07 6.99 10.55
N LEU A 90 -0.40 7.46 9.34
CA LEU A 90 -1.47 8.44 9.15
C LEU A 90 -2.81 7.90 9.65
N ARG A 91 -3.07 6.62 9.39
CA ARG A 91 -4.31 5.99 9.80
C ARG A 91 -4.49 6.03 11.31
N ASP A 92 -3.38 5.86 12.06
CA ASP A 92 -3.42 5.89 13.52
C ASP A 92 -3.76 7.28 14.06
N PHE A 93 -3.54 8.34 13.28
CA PHE A 93 -3.90 9.69 13.66
C PHE A 93 -5.31 10.09 13.21
N LEU A 94 -5.86 9.39 12.28
CA LEU A 94 -7.19 9.69 11.74
C LEU A 94 -8.26 8.91 12.49
#